data_b1e084701213f9a23de140392e752095
#
_entry.id   b1e084701213f9a23de140392e752095
#
_cell.length_a   1.000
_cell.length_b   1.000
_cell.length_c   1.000
_cell.angle_alpha   90.00
_cell.angle_beta   90.00
_cell.angle_gamma   90.00
#
_symmetry.space_group_name_H-M   'P 1'
#
loop_
_entity.id
_entity.type
_entity.pdbx_description
1 polymer ?
#
loop_
_entity_poly.entity_id
_entity_poly.type
_entity_poly.pdbx_seq_one_letter_code
_entity_poly.pdbx_strand_id
1 'polypeptide(L)'
;MIQQESRLKVADNTGARELLVIKILGGSRVKTANVGDVIVATVKQATPGGVVKKGDVVKAVVVRTKSGVHRADGSYIKFDENAAVIISDDKSPKGTRIFGPIARELRDGNFMKIVSLAPEVL
;
A
#
# COMPACT_ATOMS: atom_id res chain seq x y z
N MET A 1 -6.76 9.04 -7.80
CA MET A 1 -5.50 8.99 -7.03
C MET A 1 -5.79 9.02 -5.54
N ILE A 2 -4.88 8.49 -4.77
CA ILE A 2 -5.04 8.41 -3.32
C ILE A 2 -4.61 9.72 -2.70
N GLN A 3 -5.44 10.25 -1.83
CA GLN A 3 -5.18 11.51 -1.14
C GLN A 3 -5.55 11.39 0.33
N GLN A 4 -5.32 12.45 1.10
CA GLN A 4 -5.72 12.51 2.51
C GLN A 4 -7.22 12.19 2.62
N GLU A 5 -7.56 11.38 3.62
CA GLU A 5 -8.90 10.86 3.89
C GLU A 5 -9.42 9.81 2.90
N SER A 6 -8.61 9.39 1.93
CA SER A 6 -8.95 8.24 1.10
C SER A 6 -8.94 6.96 1.94
N ARG A 7 -9.82 6.03 1.59
CA ARG A 7 -9.87 4.71 2.23
C ARG A 7 -9.26 3.67 1.30
N LEU A 8 -8.44 2.79 1.87
CA LEU A 8 -7.73 1.75 1.14
C LEU A 8 -8.00 0.39 1.76
N LYS A 9 -8.00 -0.63 0.92
CA LYS A 9 -7.96 -2.00 1.40
C LYS A 9 -6.53 -2.38 1.75
N VAL A 10 -6.39 -3.39 2.61
CA VAL A 10 -5.08 -3.90 3.01
C VAL A 10 -4.84 -5.21 2.31
N ALA A 11 -3.70 -5.32 1.64
CA ALA A 11 -3.35 -6.48 0.82
C ALA A 11 -2.44 -7.47 1.52
N ASP A 12 -2.41 -7.47 2.86
CA ASP A 12 -1.55 -8.38 3.62
C ASP A 12 -2.33 -9.07 4.74
N ASN A 13 -1.63 -9.96 5.45
CA ASN A 13 -2.21 -10.76 6.53
C ASN A 13 -1.93 -10.23 7.93
N THR A 14 -1.71 -8.91 8.07
CA THR A 14 -1.51 -8.28 9.37
C THR A 14 -2.77 -8.23 10.23
N GLY A 15 -3.92 -8.49 9.63
CA GLY A 15 -5.22 -8.38 10.30
C GLY A 15 -5.96 -7.09 9.98
N ALA A 16 -5.28 -6.06 9.53
CA ALA A 16 -5.95 -4.84 9.08
C ALA A 16 -6.72 -5.11 7.80
N ARG A 17 -7.91 -4.51 7.68
CA ARG A 17 -8.77 -4.65 6.50
C ARG A 17 -8.96 -3.35 5.74
N GLU A 18 -9.01 -2.24 6.45
CA GLU A 18 -9.23 -0.93 5.85
C GLU A 18 -8.37 0.12 6.54
N LEU A 19 -7.76 0.99 5.73
CA LEU A 19 -6.95 2.11 6.19
C LEU A 19 -7.58 3.42 5.73
N LEU A 20 -7.46 4.44 6.59
CA LEU A 20 -7.80 5.83 6.25
C LEU A 20 -6.50 6.62 6.17
N VAL A 21 -6.24 7.23 5.02
CA VAL A 21 -5.01 7.99 4.79
C VAL A 21 -5.02 9.26 5.61
N ILE A 22 -4.00 9.45 6.46
CA ILE A 22 -3.82 10.67 7.24
C ILE A 22 -2.88 11.63 6.51
N LYS A 23 -1.77 11.11 5.98
CA LYS A 23 -0.73 11.91 5.36
C LYS A 23 0.01 11.11 4.30
N ILE A 24 0.46 11.80 3.27
CA ILE A 24 1.32 11.21 2.23
C ILE A 24 2.74 11.70 2.48
N LEU A 25 3.68 10.77 2.59
CA LEU A 25 5.08 11.10 2.80
C LEU A 25 5.75 11.39 1.47
N GLY A 26 6.79 12.20 1.47
CA GLY A 26 7.55 12.52 0.26
C GLY A 26 7.75 14.01 0.01
N GLY A 27 7.37 14.87 0.96
CA GLY A 27 7.59 16.30 0.85
C GLY A 27 6.41 17.12 1.33
N SER A 28 6.63 18.41 1.57
CA SER A 28 5.62 19.30 2.17
C SER A 28 4.45 19.64 1.24
N ARG A 29 4.59 19.40 -0.05
CA ARG A 29 3.57 19.72 -1.05
C ARG A 29 2.93 18.51 -1.72
N VAL A 30 3.23 17.31 -1.25
CA VAL A 30 2.66 16.09 -1.83
C VAL A 30 1.21 15.97 -1.37
N LYS A 31 0.28 15.98 -2.32
CA LYS A 31 -1.16 15.90 -2.05
C LYS A 31 -1.78 14.58 -2.43
N THR A 32 -1.14 13.82 -3.32
CA THR A 32 -1.68 12.55 -3.81
C THR A 32 -0.60 11.49 -3.79
N ALA A 33 -1.02 10.23 -3.60
CA ALA A 33 -0.14 9.08 -3.64
C ALA A 33 -0.47 8.18 -4.82
N ASN A 34 0.54 7.52 -5.34
CA ASN A 34 0.40 6.51 -6.37
C ASN A 34 1.16 5.26 -5.93
N VAL A 35 1.23 4.25 -6.80
CA VAL A 35 1.95 3.01 -6.51
C VAL A 35 3.39 3.31 -6.11
N GLY A 36 3.84 2.69 -5.02
CA GLY A 36 5.18 2.87 -4.50
C GLY A 36 5.35 4.01 -3.51
N ASP A 37 4.34 4.85 -3.34
CA ASP A 37 4.39 5.94 -2.37
C ASP A 37 4.06 5.42 -0.97
N VAL A 38 4.74 5.98 0.04
CA VAL A 38 4.51 5.65 1.44
C VAL A 38 3.52 6.63 2.04
N ILE A 39 2.55 6.10 2.77
CA ILE A 39 1.52 6.88 3.44
C ILE A 39 1.51 6.57 4.93
N VAL A 40 0.99 7.53 5.71
CA VAL A 40 0.63 7.30 7.11
C VAL A 40 -0.89 7.17 7.16
N ALA A 41 -1.37 6.14 7.81
CA ALA A 41 -2.80 5.82 7.82
C ALA A 41 -3.24 5.29 9.18
N THR A 42 -4.54 5.45 9.47
CA THR A 42 -5.19 4.86 10.64
C THR A 42 -5.92 3.59 10.23
N VAL A 43 -5.78 2.54 11.02
CA VAL A 43 -6.52 1.29 10.80
C VAL A 43 -7.98 1.50 11.21
N LYS A 44 -8.90 1.43 10.27
CA LYS A 44 -10.34 1.62 10.53
C LYS A 44 -11.07 0.32 10.78
N GLN A 45 -10.63 -0.78 10.18
CA GLN A 45 -11.17 -2.10 10.40
C GLN A 45 -10.03 -3.10 10.50
N ALA A 46 -10.10 -3.97 11.50
CA ALA A 46 -9.07 -5.00 11.71
C ALA A 46 -9.72 -6.25 12.30
N THR A 47 -9.12 -7.41 11.98
CA THR A 47 -9.50 -8.68 12.55
C THR A 47 -8.94 -8.77 13.97
N PRO A 48 -9.74 -9.17 14.98
CA PRO A 48 -9.22 -9.34 16.34
C PRO A 48 -8.06 -10.33 16.38
N GLY A 49 -7.03 -10.01 17.17
CA GLY A 49 -5.86 -10.88 17.34
C GLY A 49 -4.78 -10.73 16.26
N GLY A 50 -4.94 -9.79 15.33
CA GLY A 50 -3.91 -9.54 14.32
C GLY A 50 -2.73 -8.73 14.84
N VAL A 51 -1.73 -8.55 13.98
CA VAL A 51 -0.51 -7.77 14.30
C VAL A 51 -0.86 -6.31 14.57
N VAL A 52 -1.85 -5.77 13.90
CA VAL A 52 -2.32 -4.40 14.09
C VAL A 52 -3.77 -4.41 14.56
N LYS A 53 -4.16 -3.36 15.26
CA LYS A 53 -5.49 -3.23 15.85
C LYS A 53 -6.20 -2.00 15.28
N LYS A 54 -7.51 -1.99 15.37
CA LYS A 54 -8.33 -0.84 15.02
C LYS A 54 -7.86 0.38 15.80
N GLY A 55 -7.67 1.48 15.10
CA GLY A 55 -7.22 2.74 15.69
C GLY A 55 -5.71 2.95 15.67
N ASP A 56 -4.93 1.93 15.34
CA ASP A 56 -3.48 2.07 15.22
C ASP A 56 -3.13 3.00 14.06
N VAL A 57 -2.06 3.79 14.25
CA VAL A 57 -1.47 4.60 13.19
C VAL A 57 -0.28 3.85 12.64
N VAL A 58 -0.29 3.60 11.33
CA VAL A 58 0.72 2.76 10.68
C VAL A 58 1.25 3.45 9.43
N LYS A 59 2.44 3.02 9.00
CA LYS A 59 2.96 3.36 7.68
C LYS A 59 2.60 2.24 6.72
N ALA A 60 2.28 2.61 5.49
CA ALA A 60 1.94 1.65 4.45
C ALA A 60 2.47 2.13 3.11
N VAL A 61 2.71 1.19 2.21
CA VAL A 61 3.07 1.49 0.82
C VAL A 61 1.92 1.10 -0.09
N VAL A 62 1.58 1.96 -1.03
CA VAL A 62 0.52 1.69 -2.00
C VAL A 62 1.03 0.69 -3.02
N VAL A 63 0.33 -0.44 -3.16
CA VAL A 63 0.77 -1.54 -4.04
C VAL A 63 -0.05 -1.62 -5.33
N ARG A 64 -1.27 -1.12 -5.33
CA ARG A 64 -2.11 -1.06 -6.54
C ARG A 64 -3.15 0.03 -6.41
N THR A 65 -3.54 0.62 -7.54
CA THR A 65 -4.54 1.69 -7.59
C THR A 65 -5.51 1.50 -8.74
N LYS A 66 -6.72 2.04 -8.60
CA LYS A 66 -7.70 2.08 -9.67
C LYS A 66 -7.30 3.03 -10.80
N SER A 67 -6.60 4.12 -10.47
CA SER A 67 -6.14 5.08 -11.47
C SER A 67 -4.98 4.52 -12.31
N GLY A 68 -4.28 3.53 -11.77
CA GLY A 68 -3.25 2.81 -12.51
C GLY A 68 -1.94 3.55 -12.71
N VAL A 69 -1.08 2.94 -13.50
CA VAL A 69 0.27 3.44 -13.78
C VAL A 69 0.52 3.45 -15.28
N HIS A 70 1.00 4.59 -15.81
CA HIS A 70 1.53 4.69 -17.16
C HIS A 70 3.00 4.32 -17.15
N ARG A 71 3.40 3.45 -18.06
CA ARG A 71 4.78 2.99 -18.14
C ARG A 71 5.50 3.63 -19.32
N ALA A 72 6.83 3.65 -19.24
CA ALA A 72 7.68 4.29 -20.25
C ALA A 72 7.53 3.66 -21.64
N ASP A 73 7.16 2.37 -21.73
CA ASP A 73 6.95 1.67 -23.00
C ASP A 73 5.59 1.94 -23.65
N GLY A 74 4.78 2.82 -23.04
CA GLY A 74 3.45 3.15 -23.53
C GLY A 74 2.35 2.28 -22.97
N SER A 75 2.67 1.23 -22.19
CA SER A 75 1.65 0.41 -21.58
C SER A 75 1.03 1.09 -20.36
N TYR A 76 -0.15 0.61 -19.98
CA TYR A 76 -0.89 1.18 -18.86
C TYR A 76 -1.54 0.03 -18.09
N ILE A 77 -1.33 0.02 -16.78
CA ILE A 77 -1.91 -1.00 -15.91
C ILE A 77 -2.85 -0.36 -14.91
N LYS A 78 -4.05 -0.93 -14.79
CA LYS A 78 -5.06 -0.56 -13.80
C LYS A 78 -5.44 -1.75 -12.96
N PHE A 79 -5.85 -1.48 -11.74
CA PHE A 79 -6.34 -2.51 -10.82
C PHE A 79 -7.79 -2.21 -10.43
N ASP A 80 -8.47 -3.22 -9.88
CA ASP A 80 -9.87 -3.11 -9.52
C ASP A 80 -10.09 -2.33 -8.23
N GLU A 81 -9.03 -2.16 -7.43
CA GLU A 81 -9.13 -1.52 -6.13
C GLU A 81 -7.84 -0.78 -5.76
N ASN A 82 -7.96 0.13 -4.81
CA ASN A 82 -6.81 0.77 -4.17
C ASN A 82 -6.43 -0.07 -2.97
N ALA A 83 -5.17 -0.49 -2.89
CA ALA A 83 -4.70 -1.31 -1.78
C ALA A 83 -3.28 -0.95 -1.37
N ALA A 84 -3.00 -1.18 -0.09
CA ALA A 84 -1.70 -0.90 0.50
C ALA A 84 -1.26 -2.07 1.37
N VAL A 85 0.05 -2.13 1.62
CA VAL A 85 0.66 -3.12 2.51
C VAL A 85 1.29 -2.37 3.67
N ILE A 86 1.03 -2.82 4.89
CA ILE A 86 1.58 -2.20 6.10
C ILE A 86 3.06 -2.53 6.20
N ILE A 87 3.87 -1.50 6.42
CA ILE A 87 5.33 -1.63 6.51
C ILE A 87 5.85 -1.11 7.84
N SER A 88 7.04 -1.55 8.22
CA SER A 88 7.79 -0.98 9.33
C SER A 88 8.68 0.15 8.83
N ASP A 89 9.38 0.83 9.76
CA ASP A 89 10.21 1.99 9.43
C ASP A 89 11.35 1.67 8.45
N ASP A 90 11.79 0.42 8.40
CA ASP A 90 12.85 -0.04 7.49
C ASP A 90 12.31 -0.50 6.13
N LYS A 91 11.04 -0.20 5.82
CA LYS A 91 10.37 -0.59 4.57
C LYS A 91 10.11 -2.09 4.43
N SER A 92 10.23 -2.86 5.51
CA SER A 92 9.89 -4.28 5.51
C SER A 92 8.40 -4.46 5.76
N PRO A 93 7.73 -5.43 5.10
CA PRO A 93 6.34 -5.70 5.39
C PRO A 93 6.17 -6.27 6.80
N LYS A 94 5.13 -5.83 7.51
CA LYS A 94 4.81 -6.40 8.83
C LYS A 94 4.17 -7.75 8.73
N GLY A 95 3.44 -8.02 7.66
CA GLY A 95 2.82 -9.30 7.39
C GLY A 95 3.77 -10.28 6.74
N THR A 96 3.36 -11.53 6.68
CA THR A 96 4.14 -12.61 6.06
C THR A 96 3.60 -13.00 4.68
N ARG A 97 2.41 -12.53 4.31
CA ARG A 97 1.77 -12.85 3.04
C ARG A 97 1.16 -11.60 2.41
N ILE A 98 1.16 -11.58 1.09
CA ILE A 98 0.52 -10.52 0.30
C ILE A 98 -0.60 -11.16 -0.53
N PHE A 99 -1.75 -10.50 -0.57
CA PHE A 99 -2.92 -10.97 -1.32
C PHE A 99 -3.12 -10.16 -2.59
N GLY A 100 -3.32 -10.85 -3.70
CA GLY A 100 -3.59 -10.24 -4.98
C GLY A 100 -2.34 -9.70 -5.68
N PRO A 101 -2.53 -9.14 -6.88
CA PRO A 101 -1.39 -8.62 -7.65
C PRO A 101 -0.87 -7.31 -7.09
N ILE A 102 0.41 -7.04 -7.34
CA ILE A 102 1.03 -5.74 -7.08
C ILE A 102 1.67 -5.23 -8.36
N ALA A 103 1.88 -3.91 -8.44
CA ALA A 103 2.58 -3.32 -9.56
C ALA A 103 4.09 -3.48 -9.39
N ARG A 104 4.79 -3.77 -10.48
CA ARG A 104 6.25 -3.99 -10.43
C ARG A 104 7.06 -2.73 -10.12
N GLU A 105 6.45 -1.56 -10.16
CA GLU A 105 7.10 -0.30 -9.78
C GLU A 105 7.61 -0.31 -8.34
N LEU A 106 7.12 -1.22 -7.50
CA LEU A 106 7.64 -1.37 -6.13
C LEU A 106 9.10 -1.81 -6.08
N ARG A 107 9.63 -2.43 -7.13
CA ARG A 107 11.07 -2.77 -7.21
C ARG A 107 11.93 -1.51 -7.23
N ASP A 108 11.47 -0.49 -7.92
CA ASP A 108 12.19 0.79 -8.05
C ASP A 108 12.21 1.57 -6.74
N GLY A 109 11.23 1.33 -5.87
CA GLY A 109 11.14 1.98 -4.57
C GLY A 109 11.81 1.23 -3.42
N ASN A 110 12.60 0.20 -3.71
CA ASN A 110 13.31 -0.63 -2.71
C ASN A 110 12.39 -1.47 -1.82
N PHE A 111 11.26 -1.89 -2.35
CA PHE A 111 10.32 -2.77 -1.63
C PHE A 111 10.46 -4.22 -2.09
N MET A 112 11.68 -4.69 -2.19
CA MET A 112 11.98 -6.03 -2.72
C MET A 112 11.37 -7.17 -1.88
N LYS A 113 11.29 -6.99 -0.58
CA LYS A 113 10.66 -8.01 0.29
C LYS A 113 9.18 -8.15 -0.02
N ILE A 114 8.49 -7.05 -0.30
CA ILE A 114 7.09 -7.07 -0.70
C ILE A 114 6.93 -7.75 -2.06
N VAL A 115 7.78 -7.42 -3.00
CA VAL A 115 7.77 -8.04 -4.34
C VAL A 115 7.96 -9.55 -4.24
N SER A 116 8.86 -10.01 -3.38
CA SER A 116 9.14 -11.43 -3.22
C SER A 116 7.98 -12.21 -2.57
N LEU A 117 7.18 -11.53 -1.74
CA LEU A 117 6.03 -12.15 -1.08
C LEU A 117 4.75 -12.14 -1.93
N ALA A 118 4.70 -11.30 -2.96
CA ALA A 118 3.51 -11.14 -3.76
C ALA A 118 3.25 -12.37 -4.65
N PRO A 119 2.00 -12.82 -4.76
CA PRO A 119 1.67 -13.96 -5.62
C PRO A 119 1.78 -13.62 -7.10
N GLU A 120 1.62 -12.35 -7.45
CA GLU A 120 1.68 -11.90 -8.84
C GLU A 120 2.20 -10.46 -8.90
N VAL A 121 3.14 -10.22 -9.80
CA VAL A 121 3.73 -8.88 -10.00
C VAL A 121 3.43 -8.47 -11.45
N LEU A 122 2.63 -7.45 -11.61
CA LEU A 122 2.21 -6.91 -12.90
C LEU A 122 2.90 -5.56 -13.17
#